data_368e88638fede677d4294d770715a1ac
#
_entry.id   368e88638fede677d4294d770715a1ac
#
_cell.length_a   1.000
_cell.length_b   1.000
_cell.length_c   1.000
_cell.angle_alpha   90.00
_cell.angle_beta   90.00
_cell.angle_gamma   90.00
#
_symmetry.space_group_name_H-M   'P 1'
#
loop_
_entity.id
_entity.type
_entity.pdbx_description
1 polymer ?
#
loop_
_entity_poly.entity_id
_entity_poly.type
_entity_poly.pdbx_seq_one_letter_code
_entity_poly.pdbx_strand_id
1 'polypeptide(L)'
;MSGSRLNHRASQTVQYSEQLWVPWWWWPLGFAGNGLMAYEVRLGLRTLPDWLPFAVFFAITVGALLWLGRIRVRVVDNGGEKQLWVGDAHLPTSAIARCAEVPRSAKSAALGRQLDPAAYVVHRAWVGPMLLVVLDDPDDPTPYWLVSCRQPQRMLAALQN
;
A
#
# COMPACT_ATOMS: atom_id res chain seq x y z
N MET A 1 -39.24 18.68 -26.01
CA MET A 1 -39.33 17.80 -24.83
C MET A 1 -37.87 17.43 -24.48
N SER A 2 -37.33 18.23 -23.57
CA SER A 2 -35.90 18.05 -23.12
C SER A 2 -35.82 16.99 -22.06
N GLY A 3 -35.24 15.84 -22.41
CA GLY A 3 -34.92 14.79 -21.46
C GLY A 3 -33.70 15.21 -20.64
N SER A 4 -33.90 15.64 -19.40
CA SER A 4 -32.85 15.83 -18.41
C SER A 4 -32.15 14.49 -18.16
N ARG A 5 -30.98 14.30 -18.74
CA ARG A 5 -30.05 13.27 -18.31
C ARG A 5 -29.53 13.70 -16.95
N LEU A 6 -30.22 13.25 -15.91
CA LEU A 6 -29.71 13.32 -14.55
C LEU A 6 -28.41 12.52 -14.49
N ASN A 7 -27.34 13.27 -14.46
CA ASN A 7 -25.98 12.78 -14.26
C ASN A 7 -25.93 12.24 -12.82
N HIS A 8 -26.32 10.98 -12.62
CA HIS A 8 -26.07 10.24 -11.39
C HIS A 8 -24.56 9.99 -11.31
N ARG A 9 -23.79 11.04 -11.02
CA ARG A 9 -22.50 10.85 -10.39
C ARG A 9 -22.83 10.29 -9.01
N ALA A 10 -22.78 8.97 -8.87
CA ALA A 10 -22.75 8.33 -7.57
C ALA A 10 -21.70 9.07 -6.74
N SER A 11 -22.14 9.68 -5.65
CA SER A 11 -21.27 10.45 -4.77
C SER A 11 -20.34 9.44 -4.10
N GLN A 12 -19.15 9.27 -4.67
CA GLN A 12 -18.12 8.44 -4.05
C GLN A 12 -17.70 9.10 -2.74
N THR A 13 -18.07 8.51 -1.63
CA THR A 13 -17.68 8.98 -0.30
C THR A 13 -16.54 8.12 0.21
N VAL A 14 -15.38 8.74 0.38
CA VAL A 14 -14.21 8.08 0.98
C VAL A 14 -14.42 8.04 2.49
N GLN A 15 -14.72 6.88 3.05
CA GLN A 15 -14.92 6.68 4.49
C GLN A 15 -13.61 6.51 5.25
N TYR A 16 -12.61 5.94 4.59
CA TYR A 16 -11.28 5.77 5.14
C TYR A 16 -10.23 5.90 4.04
N SER A 17 -9.14 6.57 4.33
CA SER A 17 -7.98 6.67 3.43
C SER A 17 -6.69 6.73 4.22
N GLU A 18 -5.79 5.81 3.94
CA GLU A 18 -4.46 5.78 4.52
C GLU A 18 -3.41 5.61 3.43
N GLN A 19 -2.37 6.42 3.48
CA GLN A 19 -1.20 6.26 2.63
C GLN A 19 -0.04 5.71 3.46
N LEU A 20 0.57 4.62 2.97
CA LEU A 20 1.64 3.92 3.68
C LEU A 20 3.00 4.57 3.41
N TRP A 21 3.14 5.85 3.79
CA TRP A 21 4.39 6.59 3.63
C TRP A 21 5.57 5.90 4.31
N VAL A 22 6.72 5.98 3.65
CA VAL A 22 8.01 5.53 4.19
C VAL A 22 8.36 6.42 5.40
N PRO A 23 8.87 5.85 6.51
CA PRO A 23 9.31 6.62 7.66
C PRO A 23 10.38 7.65 7.29
N TRP A 24 10.36 8.82 7.92
CA TRP A 24 11.26 9.93 7.60
C TRP A 24 12.75 9.57 7.73
N TRP A 25 13.12 8.66 8.65
CA TRP A 25 14.50 8.23 8.89
C TRP A 25 15.08 7.36 7.76
N TRP A 26 14.25 6.85 6.85
CA TRP A 26 14.73 6.15 5.65
C TRP A 26 15.38 7.11 4.65
N TRP A 27 15.00 8.40 4.67
CA TRP A 27 15.55 9.41 3.78
C TRP A 27 17.04 9.64 4.02
N PRO A 28 17.49 10.01 5.26
CA PRO A 28 18.93 10.16 5.52
C PRO A 28 19.69 8.85 5.32
N LEU A 29 19.12 7.70 5.66
CA LEU A 29 19.77 6.41 5.44
C LEU A 29 19.94 6.10 3.94
N GLY A 30 18.92 6.34 3.12
CA GLY A 30 18.97 6.18 1.67
C GLY A 30 20.00 7.12 1.03
N PHE A 31 20.02 8.38 1.44
CA PHE A 31 21.01 9.34 0.94
C PHE A 31 22.44 9.00 1.37
N ALA A 32 22.64 8.53 2.58
CA ALA A 32 23.98 8.11 3.05
C ALA A 32 24.51 6.92 2.24
N GLY A 33 23.69 5.87 2.07
CA GLY A 33 24.08 4.69 1.30
C GLY A 33 24.34 5.00 -0.18
N ASN A 34 23.41 5.73 -0.84
CA ASN A 34 23.59 6.11 -2.23
C ASN A 34 24.68 7.16 -2.44
N GLY A 35 24.92 8.05 -1.47
CA GLY A 35 26.04 8.99 -1.49
C GLY A 35 27.38 8.28 -1.48
N LEU A 36 27.51 7.22 -0.67
CA LEU A 36 28.70 6.37 -0.67
C LEU A 36 28.88 5.68 -2.03
N MET A 37 27.83 5.11 -2.61
CA MET A 37 27.89 4.50 -3.95
C MET A 37 28.29 5.52 -5.02
N ALA A 38 27.73 6.72 -4.97
CA ALA A 38 28.08 7.80 -5.89
C ALA A 38 29.57 8.19 -5.78
N TYR A 39 30.10 8.21 -4.56
CA TYR A 39 31.53 8.47 -4.31
C TYR A 39 32.42 7.39 -4.89
N GLU A 40 32.10 6.11 -4.73
CA GLU A 40 32.83 4.99 -5.32
C GLU A 40 32.83 5.06 -6.86
N VAL A 41 31.68 5.35 -7.47
CA VAL A 41 31.58 5.53 -8.93
C VAL A 41 32.45 6.70 -9.41
N ARG A 42 32.46 7.82 -8.67
CA ARG A 42 33.33 8.97 -8.97
C ARG A 42 34.82 8.59 -8.96
N LEU A 43 35.25 7.78 -8.00
CA LEU A 43 36.67 7.32 -7.92
C LEU A 43 37.03 6.40 -9.09
N GLY A 44 36.11 5.54 -9.54
CA GLY A 44 36.34 4.58 -10.62
C GLY A 44 36.26 5.19 -12.02
N LEU A 45 35.34 6.14 -12.23
CA LEU A 45 35.01 6.72 -13.55
C LEU A 45 35.43 8.18 -13.61
N ARG A 46 36.75 8.43 -13.73
CA ARG A 46 37.33 9.79 -13.80
C ARG A 46 36.98 10.58 -15.07
N THR A 47 36.37 9.95 -16.05
CA THR A 47 35.91 10.59 -17.29
C THR A 47 34.59 11.34 -17.14
N LEU A 48 33.84 11.08 -16.07
CA LEU A 48 32.54 11.71 -15.78
C LEU A 48 32.75 13.00 -14.96
N PRO A 49 31.87 14.00 -15.14
CA PRO A 49 31.83 15.15 -14.24
C PRO A 49 31.57 14.69 -12.78
N ASP A 50 32.30 15.27 -11.83
CA ASP A 50 32.28 14.88 -10.42
C ASP A 50 30.89 14.87 -9.77
N TRP A 51 30.01 15.75 -10.21
CA TRP A 51 28.65 15.89 -9.67
C TRP A 51 27.66 14.87 -10.23
N LEU A 52 27.94 14.28 -11.42
CA LEU A 52 26.99 13.45 -12.14
C LEU A 52 26.57 12.18 -11.38
N PRO A 53 27.49 11.39 -10.79
CA PRO A 53 27.11 10.24 -9.98
C PRO A 53 26.19 10.63 -8.82
N PHE A 54 26.47 11.73 -8.13
CA PHE A 54 25.64 12.20 -7.01
C PHE A 54 24.23 12.59 -7.46
N ALA A 55 24.09 13.28 -8.59
CA ALA A 55 22.79 13.64 -9.13
C ALA A 55 21.96 12.41 -9.52
N VAL A 56 22.59 11.42 -10.13
CA VAL A 56 21.91 10.16 -10.53
C VAL A 56 21.44 9.39 -9.30
N PHE A 57 22.32 9.16 -8.34
CA PHE A 57 21.98 8.42 -7.12
C PHE A 57 20.98 9.18 -6.23
N PHE A 58 21.02 10.51 -6.22
CA PHE A 58 20.00 11.33 -5.56
C PHE A 58 18.63 11.12 -6.19
N ALA A 59 18.54 11.20 -7.52
CA ALA A 59 17.28 10.97 -8.24
C ALA A 59 16.74 9.54 -8.03
N ILE A 60 17.61 8.53 -8.01
CA ILE A 60 17.25 7.14 -7.71
C ILE A 60 16.69 7.03 -6.29
N THR A 61 17.36 7.62 -5.30
CA THR A 61 16.91 7.59 -3.89
C THR A 61 15.52 8.20 -3.74
N VAL A 62 15.34 9.41 -4.27
CA VAL A 62 14.05 10.12 -4.22
C VAL A 62 12.96 9.30 -4.93
N GLY A 63 13.23 8.85 -6.15
CA GLY A 63 12.29 8.05 -6.94
C GLY A 63 11.90 6.75 -6.24
N ALA A 64 12.85 6.02 -5.68
CA ALA A 64 12.60 4.78 -4.95
C ALA A 64 11.76 4.99 -3.69
N LEU A 65 12.09 6.00 -2.86
CA LEU A 65 11.35 6.28 -1.63
C LEU A 65 9.92 6.77 -1.91
N LEU A 66 9.72 7.60 -2.93
CA LEU A 66 8.40 8.02 -3.37
C LEU A 66 7.59 6.85 -3.93
N TRP A 67 8.21 5.99 -4.73
CA TRP A 67 7.56 4.79 -5.28
C TRP A 67 7.13 3.81 -4.19
N LEU A 68 8.00 3.57 -3.18
CA LEU A 68 7.69 2.73 -2.03
C LEU A 68 6.51 3.26 -1.20
N GLY A 69 6.36 4.58 -1.10
CA GLY A 69 5.28 5.25 -0.37
C GLY A 69 3.97 5.42 -1.15
N ARG A 70 3.88 4.98 -2.42
CA ARG A 70 2.69 5.23 -3.28
C ARG A 70 1.45 4.44 -2.88
N ILE A 71 1.60 3.32 -2.17
CA ILE A 71 0.45 2.47 -1.86
C ILE A 71 -0.51 3.20 -0.92
N ARG A 72 -1.75 3.26 -1.36
CA ARG A 72 -2.88 3.80 -0.61
C ARG A 72 -3.87 2.69 -0.32
N VAL A 73 -4.40 2.69 0.89
CA VAL A 73 -5.51 1.85 1.31
C VAL A 73 -6.71 2.74 1.54
N ARG A 74 -7.83 2.45 0.91
CA ARG A 74 -9.04 3.28 0.96
C ARG A 74 -10.27 2.40 1.09
N VAL A 75 -11.27 2.89 1.84
CA VAL A 75 -12.62 2.36 1.84
C VAL A 75 -13.51 3.42 1.19
N VAL A 76 -14.12 3.07 0.07
CA VAL A 76 -14.94 3.97 -0.74
C VAL A 76 -16.37 3.43 -0.77
N ASP A 77 -17.34 4.29 -0.53
CA ASP A 77 -18.75 4.00 -0.69
C ASP A 77 -19.23 4.56 -2.03
N ASN A 78 -19.72 3.68 -2.89
CA ASN A 78 -20.26 4.01 -4.21
C ASN A 78 -21.81 3.92 -4.20
N GLY A 79 -22.44 4.72 -3.35
CA GLY A 79 -23.92 4.79 -3.31
C GLY A 79 -24.58 3.56 -2.67
N GLY A 80 -23.97 3.02 -1.60
CA GLY A 80 -24.46 1.89 -0.82
C GLY A 80 -23.67 0.60 -0.99
N GLU A 81 -22.79 0.54 -1.99
CA GLU A 81 -21.83 -0.55 -2.14
C GLU A 81 -20.45 -0.07 -1.73
N LYS A 82 -19.94 -0.59 -0.62
CA LYS A 82 -18.60 -0.29 -0.15
C LYS A 82 -17.58 -1.16 -0.84
N GLN A 83 -16.43 -0.56 -1.11
CA GLN A 83 -15.30 -1.23 -1.74
C GLN A 83 -14.02 -0.92 -0.98
N LEU A 84 -13.25 -1.97 -0.71
CA LEU A 84 -11.89 -1.86 -0.18
C LEU A 84 -10.92 -1.73 -1.35
N TRP A 85 -10.18 -0.62 -1.41
CA TRP A 85 -9.14 -0.38 -2.40
C TRP A 85 -7.76 -0.47 -1.76
N VAL A 86 -6.89 -1.29 -2.34
CA VAL A 86 -5.50 -1.48 -1.89
C VAL A 86 -4.58 -1.30 -3.09
N GLY A 87 -3.99 -0.13 -3.23
CA GLY A 87 -3.29 0.26 -4.46
C GLY A 87 -4.27 0.33 -5.63
N ASP A 88 -4.06 -0.51 -6.64
CA ASP A 88 -4.88 -0.61 -7.85
C ASP A 88 -5.93 -1.76 -7.76
N ALA A 89 -5.79 -2.64 -6.76
CA ALA A 89 -6.75 -3.71 -6.52
C ALA A 89 -7.94 -3.21 -5.69
N HIS A 90 -9.13 -3.72 -6.00
CA HIS A 90 -10.34 -3.39 -5.25
C HIS A 90 -11.15 -4.66 -4.95
N LEU A 91 -11.83 -4.65 -3.83
CA LEU A 91 -12.66 -5.75 -3.34
C LEU A 91 -14.00 -5.19 -2.86
N PRO A 92 -15.14 -5.63 -3.41
CA PRO A 92 -16.45 -5.26 -2.89
C PRO A 92 -16.66 -5.89 -1.51
N THR A 93 -17.34 -5.17 -0.61
CA THR A 93 -17.60 -5.70 0.75
C THR A 93 -18.52 -6.91 0.75
N SER A 94 -19.31 -7.11 -0.31
CA SER A 94 -20.14 -8.29 -0.52
C SER A 94 -19.35 -9.60 -0.64
N ALA A 95 -18.10 -9.53 -1.12
CA ALA A 95 -17.20 -10.68 -1.22
C ALA A 95 -16.39 -10.95 0.07
N ILE A 96 -16.61 -10.15 1.11
CA ILE A 96 -15.89 -10.27 2.37
C ILE A 96 -16.68 -11.13 3.35
N ALA A 97 -16.17 -12.32 3.69
CA ALA A 97 -16.75 -13.17 4.72
C ALA A 97 -16.48 -12.63 6.13
N ARG A 98 -15.24 -12.23 6.40
CA ARG A 98 -14.85 -11.64 7.69
C ARG A 98 -13.55 -10.86 7.59
N CYS A 99 -13.40 -9.90 8.51
CA CYS A 99 -12.15 -9.17 8.69
C CYS A 99 -11.62 -9.37 10.11
N ALA A 100 -10.29 -9.42 10.25
CA ALA A 100 -9.64 -9.51 11.54
C ALA A 100 -8.35 -8.68 11.57
N GLU A 101 -8.05 -8.10 12.72
CA GLU A 101 -6.78 -7.45 12.95
C GLU A 101 -5.68 -8.49 13.20
N VAL A 102 -4.54 -8.33 12.52
CA VAL A 102 -3.31 -9.06 12.81
C VAL A 102 -2.36 -8.11 13.53
N PRO A 103 -2.18 -8.27 14.85
CA PRO A 103 -1.30 -7.41 15.62
C PRO A 103 0.15 -7.57 15.19
N ARG A 104 0.98 -6.56 15.49
CA ARG A 104 2.41 -6.56 15.16
C ARG A 104 3.13 -7.83 15.63
N SER A 105 2.77 -8.36 16.80
CA SER A 105 3.36 -9.58 17.37
C SER A 105 3.07 -10.84 16.55
N ALA A 106 1.91 -10.92 15.91
CA ALA A 106 1.49 -12.07 15.08
C ALA A 106 1.91 -11.93 13.60
N LYS A 107 2.38 -10.76 13.18
CA LYS A 107 2.73 -10.44 11.79
C LYS A 107 3.74 -11.43 11.19
N SER A 108 4.78 -11.79 11.92
CA SER A 108 5.82 -12.72 11.44
C SER A 108 5.26 -14.12 11.18
N ALA A 109 4.34 -14.60 12.03
CA ALA A 109 3.68 -15.88 11.83
C ALA A 109 2.72 -15.84 10.63
N ALA A 110 1.95 -14.75 10.49
CA ALA A 110 1.01 -14.57 9.39
C ALA A 110 1.70 -14.47 8.02
N LEU A 111 2.88 -13.84 7.95
CA LEU A 111 3.69 -13.75 6.72
C LEU A 111 4.60 -14.95 6.48
N GLY A 112 4.75 -15.82 7.46
CA GLY A 112 5.61 -17.01 7.40
C GLY A 112 4.80 -18.30 7.25
N ARG A 113 4.82 -19.13 8.31
CA ARG A 113 4.24 -20.47 8.29
C ARG A 113 2.73 -20.55 8.05
N GLN A 114 2.00 -19.48 8.31
CA GLN A 114 0.55 -19.40 8.17
C GLN A 114 0.11 -18.78 6.86
N LEU A 115 1.06 -18.33 6.03
CA LEU A 115 0.75 -17.69 4.76
C LEU A 115 0.35 -18.72 3.71
N ASP A 116 -0.85 -18.56 3.16
CA ASP A 116 -1.28 -19.31 1.99
C ASP A 116 -0.62 -18.71 0.73
N PRO A 117 0.00 -19.54 -0.14
CA PRO A 117 0.60 -19.06 -1.39
C PRO A 117 -0.38 -18.36 -2.34
N ALA A 118 -1.67 -18.69 -2.27
CA ALA A 118 -2.73 -18.06 -3.07
C ALA A 118 -3.26 -16.74 -2.47
N ALA A 119 -2.83 -16.37 -1.25
CA ALA A 119 -3.28 -15.14 -0.60
C ALA A 119 -2.75 -13.88 -1.29
N TYR A 120 -3.59 -12.83 -1.37
CA TYR A 120 -3.15 -11.53 -1.83
C TYR A 120 -2.49 -10.75 -0.70
N VAL A 121 -1.20 -10.45 -0.83
CA VAL A 121 -0.40 -9.84 0.24
C VAL A 121 0.14 -8.48 -0.15
N VAL A 122 -0.26 -7.45 0.60
CA VAL A 122 0.34 -6.11 0.51
C VAL A 122 1.06 -5.80 1.81
N HIS A 123 2.33 -6.17 1.84
CA HIS A 123 3.19 -6.01 3.00
C HIS A 123 4.07 -4.77 2.90
N ARG A 124 4.14 -4.01 4.03
CA ARG A 124 5.11 -2.93 4.24
C ARG A 124 5.84 -3.17 5.56
N ALA A 125 7.18 -3.28 5.48
CA ALA A 125 8.02 -3.63 6.63
C ALA A 125 7.91 -2.60 7.77
N TRP A 126 7.72 -1.33 7.44
CA TRP A 126 7.62 -0.22 8.39
C TRP A 126 6.23 -0.01 8.99
N VAL A 127 5.23 -0.79 8.55
CA VAL A 127 3.87 -0.78 9.12
C VAL A 127 3.73 -1.97 10.05
N GLY A 128 3.41 -1.73 11.33
CA GLY A 128 3.35 -2.76 12.35
C GLY A 128 2.21 -3.75 12.14
N PRO A 129 0.96 -3.34 12.34
CA PRO A 129 -0.19 -4.22 12.24
C PRO A 129 -0.62 -4.45 10.77
N MET A 130 -1.48 -5.48 10.59
CA MET A 130 -2.09 -5.79 9.30
C MET A 130 -3.58 -6.06 9.47
N LEU A 131 -4.32 -5.97 8.37
CA LEU A 131 -5.69 -6.41 8.28
C LEU A 131 -5.74 -7.70 7.46
N LEU A 132 -6.37 -8.72 8.03
CA LEU A 132 -6.76 -9.94 7.34
C LEU A 132 -8.21 -9.79 6.87
N VAL A 133 -8.43 -9.96 5.57
CA VAL A 133 -9.75 -9.93 4.94
C VAL A 133 -9.98 -11.28 4.28
N VAL A 134 -10.83 -12.10 4.86
CA VAL A 134 -11.17 -13.43 4.33
C VAL A 134 -12.28 -13.26 3.29
N LEU A 135 -12.09 -13.84 2.11
CA LEU A 135 -13.03 -13.79 1.01
C LEU A 135 -14.00 -14.98 1.07
N ASP A 136 -15.22 -14.71 0.59
CA ASP A 136 -16.24 -15.72 0.30
C ASP A 136 -16.77 -15.44 -1.11
N ASP A 137 -15.91 -15.65 -2.10
CA ASP A 137 -16.20 -15.47 -3.51
C ASP A 137 -15.88 -16.79 -4.24
N PRO A 138 -16.88 -17.52 -4.72
CA PRO A 138 -16.64 -18.81 -5.41
C PRO A 138 -15.91 -18.65 -6.75
N ASP A 139 -15.90 -17.44 -7.32
CA ASP A 139 -15.24 -17.15 -8.61
C ASP A 139 -13.78 -16.69 -8.43
N ASP A 140 -13.37 -16.31 -7.20
CA ASP A 140 -12.00 -15.88 -6.89
C ASP A 140 -11.26 -16.95 -6.05
N PRO A 141 -10.19 -17.57 -6.58
CA PRO A 141 -9.42 -18.58 -5.85
C PRO A 141 -8.60 -18.00 -4.68
N THR A 142 -8.60 -16.67 -4.49
CA THR A 142 -7.86 -16.00 -3.41
C THR A 142 -8.55 -16.22 -2.07
N PRO A 143 -7.94 -16.93 -1.10
CA PRO A 143 -8.61 -17.25 0.15
C PRO A 143 -8.76 -16.04 1.06
N TYR A 144 -7.80 -15.13 1.04
CA TYR A 144 -7.79 -13.90 1.85
C TYR A 144 -6.81 -12.86 1.36
N TRP A 145 -7.05 -11.62 1.75
CA TRP A 145 -6.12 -10.51 1.61
C TRP A 145 -5.44 -10.22 2.94
N LEU A 146 -4.13 -10.01 2.91
CA LEU A 146 -3.33 -9.62 4.06
C LEU A 146 -2.65 -8.27 3.79
N VAL A 147 -3.21 -7.21 4.34
CA VAL A 147 -2.87 -5.83 3.99
C VAL A 147 -2.25 -5.10 5.17
N SER A 148 -1.07 -4.50 4.99
CA SER A 148 -0.48 -3.59 5.99
C SER A 148 -1.36 -2.37 6.20
N CYS A 149 -1.74 -2.09 7.46
CA CYS A 149 -2.59 -0.98 7.85
C CYS A 149 -2.13 -0.44 9.20
N ARG A 150 -1.99 0.88 9.35
CA ARG A 150 -1.57 1.49 10.63
C ARG A 150 -2.71 1.56 11.64
N GLN A 151 -3.94 1.68 11.15
CA GLN A 151 -5.14 1.84 11.97
C GLN A 151 -6.20 0.78 11.61
N PRO A 152 -5.94 -0.52 11.84
CA PRO A 152 -6.83 -1.61 11.42
C PRO A 152 -8.22 -1.48 12.02
N GLN A 153 -8.36 -1.00 13.25
CA GLN A 153 -9.67 -0.82 13.91
C GLN A 153 -10.54 0.22 13.22
N ARG A 154 -9.94 1.34 12.76
CA ARG A 154 -10.68 2.37 11.99
C ARG A 154 -11.10 1.85 10.62
N MET A 155 -10.24 1.08 10.00
CA MET A 155 -10.54 0.46 8.71
C MET A 155 -11.65 -0.59 8.83
N LEU A 156 -11.62 -1.41 9.91
CA LEU A 156 -12.70 -2.35 10.24
C LEU A 156 -14.03 -1.62 10.45
N ALA A 157 -14.03 -0.55 11.24
CA ALA A 157 -15.24 0.26 11.46
C ALA A 157 -15.79 0.86 10.15
N ALA A 158 -14.92 1.31 9.25
CA ALA A 158 -15.33 1.84 7.95
C ALA A 158 -15.91 0.76 7.00
N LEU A 159 -15.47 -0.49 7.13
CA LEU A 159 -16.00 -1.61 6.34
C LEU A 159 -17.35 -2.11 6.89
N GLN A 160 -17.58 -2.01 8.22
CA GLN A 160 -18.78 -2.55 8.90
C GLN A 160 -19.93 -1.55 9.00
N ASN A 161 -19.66 -0.24 9.04
CA ASN A 161 -20.68 0.80 9.13
C ASN A 161 -21.21 1.18 7.76
#